data_47a05e1fb9634d3eb58b99dc1a270f1c
#
_entry.id   47a05e1fb9634d3eb58b99dc1a270f1c
#
_cell.length_a   1.000
_cell.length_b   1.000
_cell.length_c   1.000
_cell.angle_alpha   90.00
_cell.angle_beta   90.00
_cell.angle_gamma   90.00
#
_symmetry.space_group_name_H-M   'P 1'
#
loop_
_entity.id
_entity.type
_entity.pdbx_description
1 polymer ?
#
loop_
_entity_poly.entity_id
_entity_poly.type
_entity_poly.pdbx_seq_one_letter_code
_entity_poly.pdbx_strand_id
1 'polypeptide(L)'
;MKNYKWPLMSNNILQSDKKTLINFINKSDRFTNGPKVIEFEKKWSKWLGVKYSTFVNSGASANLISIHILKELNVKKKEIILPAFTWSSDVVAVINAGFKPIFVDINLENLSLNEKLVKKKINKNTLAIFVTHAMGFSGISHEFLRFIKDKKIHLIEDVCESHGARLGNKKIGTFGLMSNFSFYYGHHMTTIEGGMISTNSKEI
;
A
#
# COMPACT_ATOMS: atom_id res chain seq x y z
N MET A 1 -18.92 15.09 33.26
CA MET A 1 -17.83 14.73 32.30
C MET A 1 -18.44 14.61 30.91
N LYS A 2 -17.94 15.31 29.87
CA LYS A 2 -18.38 15.12 28.51
C LYS A 2 -17.93 13.71 28.06
N ASN A 3 -18.88 12.83 27.73
CA ASN A 3 -18.57 11.52 27.18
C ASN A 3 -18.01 11.74 25.79
N TYR A 4 -16.69 11.70 25.65
CA TYR A 4 -16.04 11.68 24.35
C TYR A 4 -16.30 10.31 23.70
N LYS A 5 -17.14 10.30 22.67
CA LYS A 5 -17.26 9.15 21.79
C LYS A 5 -16.15 9.28 20.74
N TRP A 6 -15.23 8.34 20.75
CA TRP A 6 -14.19 8.23 19.71
C TRP A 6 -14.63 7.15 18.70
N PRO A 7 -15.32 7.53 17.61
CA PRO A 7 -15.77 6.55 16.64
C PRO A 7 -14.56 5.98 15.88
N LEU A 8 -14.65 4.71 15.48
CA LEU A 8 -13.64 4.07 14.65
C LEU A 8 -13.49 4.78 13.30
N MET A 9 -14.59 5.28 12.77
CA MET A 9 -14.65 6.01 11.50
C MET A 9 -15.63 7.19 11.62
N SER A 10 -15.38 8.22 10.83
CA SER A 10 -16.33 9.33 10.61
C SER A 10 -16.68 9.40 9.12
N ASN A 11 -17.91 9.83 8.83
CA ASN A 11 -18.35 10.01 7.44
C ASN A 11 -17.64 11.22 6.82
N ASN A 12 -16.80 10.99 5.83
CA ASN A 12 -16.06 12.01 5.10
C ASN A 12 -16.66 12.30 3.69
N ILE A 13 -17.80 11.66 3.35
CA ILE A 13 -18.51 11.88 2.09
C ILE A 13 -19.43 13.10 2.25
N LEU A 14 -19.13 14.16 1.53
CA LEU A 14 -19.88 15.42 1.57
C LEU A 14 -21.13 15.38 0.68
N GLN A 15 -22.05 16.33 0.88
CA GLN A 15 -23.20 16.47 0.01
C GLN A 15 -22.83 16.83 -1.44
N SER A 16 -21.73 17.57 -1.63
CA SER A 16 -21.16 17.83 -2.96
C SER A 16 -20.73 16.56 -3.68
N ASP A 17 -20.15 15.60 -2.95
CA ASP A 17 -19.70 14.32 -3.52
C ASP A 17 -20.91 13.50 -3.97
N LYS A 18 -21.96 13.45 -3.13
CA LYS A 18 -23.22 12.78 -3.48
C LYS A 18 -23.86 13.38 -4.73
N LYS A 19 -23.93 14.72 -4.83
CA LYS A 19 -24.45 15.40 -6.02
C LYS A 19 -23.64 15.08 -7.27
N THR A 20 -22.30 15.06 -7.14
CA THR A 20 -21.40 14.71 -8.24
C THR A 20 -21.62 13.27 -8.70
N LEU A 21 -21.79 12.32 -7.76
CA LEU A 21 -22.06 10.92 -8.06
C LEU A 21 -23.41 10.75 -8.76
N ILE A 22 -24.47 11.41 -8.27
CA ILE A 22 -25.80 11.38 -8.90
C ILE A 22 -25.73 11.92 -10.32
N ASN A 23 -25.05 13.04 -10.54
CA ASN A 23 -24.86 13.60 -11.87
C ASN A 23 -24.08 12.67 -12.81
N PHE A 24 -23.08 11.97 -12.27
CA PHE A 24 -22.34 10.97 -13.03
C PHE A 24 -23.24 9.78 -13.43
N ILE A 25 -24.02 9.24 -12.49
CA ILE A 25 -24.94 8.13 -12.75
C ILE A 25 -25.94 8.52 -13.85
N ASN A 26 -26.54 9.71 -13.76
CA ASN A 26 -27.54 10.18 -14.72
C ASN A 26 -26.99 10.43 -16.14
N LYS A 27 -25.68 10.63 -16.29
CA LYS A 27 -25.03 10.99 -17.56
C LYS A 27 -24.17 9.89 -18.17
N SER A 28 -23.96 8.79 -17.47
CA SER A 28 -22.97 7.77 -17.86
C SER A 28 -23.66 6.48 -18.22
N ASP A 29 -23.31 5.94 -19.38
CA ASP A 29 -23.74 4.62 -19.83
C ASP A 29 -22.81 3.49 -19.33
N ARG A 30 -21.62 3.86 -18.80
CA ARG A 30 -20.60 2.90 -18.34
C ARG A 30 -20.12 3.21 -16.94
N PHE A 31 -20.30 2.26 -16.02
CA PHE A 31 -19.95 2.38 -14.61
C PHE A 31 -18.68 1.59 -14.18
N THR A 32 -18.07 0.81 -15.10
CA THR A 32 -16.88 -0.01 -14.83
C THR A 32 -15.75 0.35 -15.75
N ASN A 33 -14.51 0.44 -15.24
CA ASN A 33 -13.28 0.71 -16.02
C ASN A 33 -13.45 1.79 -17.11
N GLY A 34 -14.19 2.84 -16.78
CA GLY A 34 -14.50 3.93 -17.69
C GLY A 34 -13.47 5.06 -17.63
N PRO A 35 -13.74 6.17 -18.35
CA PRO A 35 -12.84 7.33 -18.41
C PRO A 35 -12.49 7.91 -17.03
N LYS A 36 -13.38 7.81 -16.04
CA LYS A 36 -13.13 8.30 -14.67
C LYS A 36 -12.07 7.49 -13.93
N VAL A 37 -11.99 6.19 -14.15
CA VAL A 37 -10.92 5.36 -13.59
C VAL A 37 -9.58 5.77 -14.18
N ILE A 38 -9.48 5.89 -15.51
CA ILE A 38 -8.26 6.30 -16.21
C ILE A 38 -7.82 7.72 -15.75
N GLU A 39 -8.77 8.63 -15.57
CA GLU A 39 -8.50 9.97 -15.06
C GLU A 39 -7.94 9.93 -13.64
N PHE A 40 -8.52 9.08 -12.78
CA PHE A 40 -8.08 8.91 -11.39
C PHE A 40 -6.67 8.33 -11.32
N GLU A 41 -6.37 7.25 -12.06
CA GLU A 41 -5.06 6.63 -12.12
C GLU A 41 -3.97 7.64 -12.54
N LYS A 42 -4.23 8.46 -13.56
CA LYS A 42 -3.32 9.52 -14.01
C LYS A 42 -3.10 10.60 -12.95
N LYS A 43 -4.17 11.07 -12.32
CA LYS A 43 -4.10 12.08 -11.26
C LYS A 43 -3.38 11.55 -10.02
N TRP A 44 -3.66 10.30 -9.67
CA TRP A 44 -3.00 9.62 -8.56
C TRP A 44 -1.50 9.47 -8.80
N SER A 45 -1.11 8.95 -9.95
CA SER A 45 0.31 8.82 -10.33
C SER A 45 1.05 10.16 -10.24
N LYS A 46 0.43 11.23 -10.78
CA LYS A 46 0.99 12.58 -10.71
C LYS A 46 1.10 13.09 -9.27
N TRP A 47 0.06 12.88 -8.46
CA TRP A 47 0.05 13.32 -7.07
C TRP A 47 1.06 12.56 -6.22
N LEU A 48 1.14 11.25 -6.38
CA LEU A 48 2.08 10.39 -5.65
C LEU A 48 3.53 10.67 -6.08
N GLY A 49 3.78 10.87 -7.36
CA GLY A 49 5.10 11.06 -7.94
C GLY A 49 5.68 9.77 -8.52
N VAL A 50 4.83 8.92 -9.12
CA VAL A 50 5.20 7.67 -9.78
C VAL A 50 4.75 7.70 -11.25
N LYS A 51 5.21 6.74 -12.05
CA LYS A 51 4.89 6.67 -13.48
C LYS A 51 3.55 6.01 -13.76
N TYR A 52 3.22 4.95 -13.03
CA TYR A 52 2.08 4.09 -13.31
C TYR A 52 1.27 3.83 -12.04
N SER A 53 -0.04 3.81 -12.20
CA SER A 53 -0.97 3.40 -11.15
C SER A 53 -2.15 2.71 -11.78
N THR A 54 -2.60 1.62 -11.17
CA THR A 54 -3.74 0.82 -11.63
C THR A 54 -4.75 0.71 -10.50
N PHE A 55 -5.99 1.12 -10.77
CA PHE A 55 -7.09 1.04 -9.82
C PHE A 55 -7.61 -0.40 -9.71
N VAL A 56 -7.86 -0.82 -8.47
CA VAL A 56 -8.43 -2.13 -8.12
C VAL A 56 -9.57 -1.95 -7.12
N ASN A 57 -10.32 -3.02 -6.85
CA ASN A 57 -11.53 -2.95 -6.02
C ASN A 57 -11.27 -2.76 -4.51
N SER A 58 -10.06 -2.99 -4.02
CA SER A 58 -9.71 -2.79 -2.59
C SER A 58 -8.20 -2.76 -2.37
N GLY A 59 -7.75 -2.24 -1.22
CA GLY A 59 -6.36 -2.35 -0.77
C GLY A 59 -5.91 -3.81 -0.61
N ALA A 60 -6.80 -4.68 -0.13
CA ALA A 60 -6.51 -6.12 -0.01
C ALA A 60 -6.23 -6.76 -1.39
N SER A 61 -6.98 -6.38 -2.42
CA SER A 61 -6.71 -6.83 -3.79
C SER A 61 -5.40 -6.25 -4.34
N ALA A 62 -5.07 -5.00 -4.00
CA ALA A 62 -3.78 -4.41 -4.36
C ALA A 62 -2.64 -5.21 -3.74
N ASN A 63 -2.74 -5.56 -2.45
CA ASN A 63 -1.76 -6.38 -1.75
C ASN A 63 -1.60 -7.76 -2.40
N LEU A 64 -2.72 -8.43 -2.66
CA LEU A 64 -2.73 -9.77 -3.27
C LEU A 64 -2.05 -9.76 -4.65
N ILE A 65 -2.44 -8.84 -5.52
CA ILE A 65 -1.90 -8.72 -6.89
C ILE A 65 -0.41 -8.40 -6.85
N SER A 66 0.03 -7.44 -6.02
CA SER A 66 1.44 -7.07 -5.91
C SER A 66 2.32 -8.23 -5.46
N ILE A 67 1.86 -9.06 -4.52
CA ILE A 67 2.61 -10.22 -4.07
C ILE A 67 2.61 -11.34 -5.13
N HIS A 68 1.52 -11.52 -5.88
CA HIS A 68 1.51 -12.44 -7.01
C HIS A 68 2.47 -12.02 -8.13
N ILE A 69 2.57 -10.72 -8.43
CA ILE A 69 3.56 -10.20 -9.38
C ILE A 69 4.99 -10.55 -8.94
N LEU A 70 5.31 -10.46 -7.66
CA LEU A 70 6.63 -10.87 -7.15
C LEU A 70 6.96 -12.33 -7.44
N LYS A 71 5.95 -13.19 -7.46
CA LYS A 71 6.13 -14.61 -7.79
C LYS A 71 6.62 -14.81 -9.22
N GLU A 72 6.13 -13.99 -10.16
CA GLU A 72 6.55 -14.04 -11.56
C GLU A 72 7.99 -13.54 -11.75
N LEU A 73 8.46 -12.64 -10.89
CA LEU A 73 9.82 -12.10 -10.98
C LEU A 73 10.88 -13.09 -10.47
N ASN A 74 10.58 -13.94 -9.49
CA ASN A 74 11.54 -14.90 -8.95
C ASN A 74 10.88 -16.04 -8.16
N VAL A 75 10.80 -17.19 -8.80
CA VAL A 75 10.20 -18.40 -8.17
C VAL A 75 11.13 -19.17 -7.21
N LYS A 76 12.44 -18.84 -7.17
CA LYS A 76 13.42 -19.57 -6.33
C LYS A 76 13.40 -19.11 -4.86
N LYS A 77 13.27 -17.83 -4.63
CA LYS A 77 13.18 -17.26 -3.27
C LYS A 77 11.77 -17.39 -2.73
N LYS A 78 11.63 -17.74 -1.45
CA LYS A 78 10.35 -18.15 -0.87
C LYS A 78 9.92 -17.37 0.37
N GLU A 79 10.72 -16.41 0.83
CA GLU A 79 10.45 -15.69 2.07
C GLU A 79 10.17 -14.21 1.81
N ILE A 80 9.12 -13.70 2.47
CA ILE A 80 8.80 -12.27 2.53
C ILE A 80 8.77 -11.86 4.00
N ILE A 81 9.51 -10.81 4.34
CA ILE A 81 9.56 -10.27 5.69
C ILE A 81 8.45 -9.23 5.85
N LEU A 82 7.68 -9.35 6.95
CA LEU A 82 6.60 -8.43 7.33
C LEU A 82 6.74 -7.99 8.79
N PRO A 83 6.20 -6.81 9.16
CA PRO A 83 6.05 -6.47 10.57
C PRO A 83 5.00 -7.38 11.24
N ALA A 84 5.17 -7.65 12.53
CA ALA A 84 4.18 -8.40 13.32
C ALA A 84 2.89 -7.60 13.52
N PHE A 85 2.98 -6.28 13.48
CA PHE A 85 1.82 -5.37 13.46
C PHE A 85 1.57 -4.95 12.02
N THR A 86 0.61 -5.62 11.39
CA THR A 86 0.20 -5.39 10.00
C THR A 86 -1.26 -5.77 9.80
N TRP A 87 -1.82 -5.41 8.67
CA TRP A 87 -3.17 -5.82 8.32
C TRP A 87 -3.19 -7.29 7.86
N SER A 88 -4.28 -8.00 8.18
CA SER A 88 -4.41 -9.42 7.84
C SER A 88 -4.28 -9.70 6.33
N SER A 89 -4.70 -8.77 5.48
CA SER A 89 -4.57 -8.91 4.01
C SER A 89 -3.13 -9.03 3.54
N ASP A 90 -2.17 -8.41 4.23
CA ASP A 90 -0.75 -8.49 3.88
C ASP A 90 -0.24 -9.92 4.07
N VAL A 91 -0.57 -10.51 5.22
CA VAL A 91 -0.20 -11.89 5.55
C VAL A 91 -0.89 -12.87 4.61
N VAL A 92 -2.19 -12.70 4.38
CA VAL A 92 -2.98 -13.54 3.49
C VAL A 92 -2.45 -13.48 2.05
N ALA A 93 -2.08 -12.29 1.55
CA ALA A 93 -1.49 -12.13 0.23
C ALA A 93 -0.19 -12.94 0.08
N VAL A 94 0.69 -12.88 1.09
CA VAL A 94 1.96 -13.62 1.10
C VAL A 94 1.72 -15.12 1.07
N ILE A 95 0.82 -15.62 1.92
CA ILE A 95 0.50 -17.07 2.01
C ILE A 95 -0.17 -17.56 0.71
N ASN A 96 -1.15 -16.82 0.20
CA ASN A 96 -1.87 -17.21 -1.02
C ASN A 96 -0.98 -17.26 -2.27
N ALA A 97 0.03 -16.40 -2.34
CA ALA A 97 1.02 -16.47 -3.41
C ALA A 97 2.02 -17.62 -3.25
N GLY A 98 1.96 -18.36 -2.15
CA GLY A 98 2.84 -19.50 -1.86
C GLY A 98 4.19 -19.10 -1.27
N PHE A 99 4.31 -17.89 -0.73
CA PHE A 99 5.48 -17.47 0.03
C PHE A 99 5.34 -17.79 1.52
N LYS A 100 6.48 -17.85 2.20
CA LYS A 100 6.54 -17.98 3.64
C LYS A 100 6.66 -16.61 4.28
N PRO A 101 5.70 -16.17 5.10
CA PRO A 101 5.82 -14.94 5.87
C PRO A 101 6.87 -15.11 6.97
N ILE A 102 7.77 -14.14 7.08
CA ILE A 102 8.77 -14.05 8.15
C ILE A 102 8.48 -12.79 8.95
N PHE A 103 7.96 -12.97 10.14
CA PHE A 103 7.60 -11.83 10.98
C PHE A 103 8.81 -11.25 11.73
N VAL A 104 8.84 -9.95 11.83
CA VAL A 104 9.73 -9.19 12.69
C VAL A 104 8.91 -8.30 13.61
N ASP A 105 9.43 -8.06 14.82
CA ASP A 105 8.80 -7.15 15.75
C ASP A 105 8.85 -5.70 15.23
N ILE A 106 8.02 -4.85 15.80
CA ILE A 106 7.90 -3.45 15.40
C ILE A 106 8.83 -2.54 16.19
N ASN A 107 9.04 -1.35 15.65
CA ASN A 107 9.58 -0.21 16.35
C ASN A 107 8.40 0.58 16.94
N LEU A 108 8.40 0.80 18.25
CA LEU A 108 7.31 1.52 18.94
C LEU A 108 7.21 3.01 18.56
N GLU A 109 8.27 3.59 17.99
CA GLU A 109 8.26 5.00 17.58
C GLU A 109 7.40 5.24 16.33
N ASN A 110 7.33 4.27 15.42
CA ASN A 110 6.63 4.42 14.14
C ASN A 110 5.66 3.26 13.83
N LEU A 111 5.48 2.34 14.77
CA LEU A 111 4.58 1.19 14.68
C LEU A 111 4.82 0.30 13.44
N SER A 112 5.97 0.40 12.82
CA SER A 112 6.33 -0.39 11.65
C SER A 112 7.51 -1.32 11.96
N LEU A 113 7.95 -2.11 10.98
CA LEU A 113 8.98 -3.12 11.18
C LEU A 113 10.29 -2.54 11.76
N ASN A 114 10.88 -3.30 12.68
CA ASN A 114 12.16 -2.95 13.26
C ASN A 114 13.29 -3.30 12.27
N GLU A 115 13.89 -2.27 11.66
CA GLU A 115 14.93 -2.42 10.63
C GLU A 115 16.14 -3.24 11.10
N LYS A 116 16.52 -3.15 12.39
CA LYS A 116 17.61 -3.94 12.96
C LYS A 116 17.28 -5.44 12.97
N LEU A 117 16.02 -5.77 13.28
CA LEU A 117 15.55 -7.16 13.27
C LEU A 117 15.40 -7.68 11.83
N VAL A 118 14.95 -6.83 10.90
CA VAL A 118 14.91 -7.19 9.47
C VAL A 118 16.31 -7.55 8.97
N LYS A 119 17.32 -6.73 9.26
CA LYS A 119 18.73 -6.98 8.87
C LYS A 119 19.23 -8.34 9.37
N LYS A 120 18.79 -8.78 10.57
CA LYS A 120 19.14 -10.09 11.15
C LYS A 120 18.39 -11.28 10.51
N LYS A 121 17.18 -11.04 9.97
CA LYS A 121 16.34 -12.10 9.37
C LYS A 121 16.59 -12.33 7.89
N ILE A 122 17.19 -11.37 7.21
CA ILE A 122 17.51 -11.49 5.79
C ILE A 122 18.48 -12.65 5.56
N ASN A 123 18.14 -13.50 4.59
CA ASN A 123 18.95 -14.65 4.18
C ASN A 123 18.81 -14.90 2.67
N LYS A 124 19.43 -15.97 2.15
CA LYS A 124 19.42 -16.29 0.70
C LYS A 124 18.02 -16.57 0.13
N ASN A 125 17.04 -16.89 0.96
CA ASN A 125 15.66 -17.15 0.55
C ASN A 125 14.77 -15.89 0.62
N THR A 126 15.25 -14.79 1.18
CA THR A 126 14.48 -13.54 1.27
C THR A 126 14.33 -12.91 -0.11
N LEU A 127 13.09 -12.81 -0.58
CA LEU A 127 12.74 -12.15 -1.85
C LEU A 127 12.44 -10.68 -1.66
N ALA A 128 11.59 -10.37 -0.69
CA ALA A 128 11.09 -9.04 -0.49
C ALA A 128 10.87 -8.72 1.00
N ILE A 129 10.73 -7.45 1.26
CA ILE A 129 10.20 -6.88 2.49
C ILE A 129 8.87 -6.23 2.13
N PHE A 130 7.82 -6.58 2.85
CA PHE A 130 6.51 -5.98 2.72
C PHE A 130 6.27 -5.13 3.95
N VAL A 131 6.49 -3.82 3.82
CA VAL A 131 6.37 -2.86 4.92
C VAL A 131 4.96 -2.30 4.99
N THR A 132 4.40 -2.24 6.18
CA THR A 132 3.16 -1.53 6.47
C THR A 132 3.50 -0.17 7.08
N HIS A 133 3.08 0.89 6.42
CA HIS A 133 3.17 2.26 6.93
C HIS A 133 1.93 2.55 7.77
N ALA A 134 2.01 2.28 9.07
CA ALA A 134 0.86 2.40 9.96
C ALA A 134 0.60 3.85 10.38
N MET A 135 -0.66 4.23 10.49
CA MET A 135 -1.16 5.44 11.17
C MET A 135 -0.50 6.77 10.74
N GLY A 136 -0.04 6.87 9.50
CA GLY A 136 0.60 8.08 8.96
C GLY A 136 2.11 8.14 9.14
N PHE A 137 2.74 7.14 9.76
CA PHE A 137 4.18 7.11 9.96
C PHE A 137 4.92 6.46 8.78
N SER A 138 6.14 6.94 8.52
CA SER A 138 7.06 6.23 7.63
C SER A 138 7.65 5.02 8.34
N GLY A 139 7.44 3.84 7.78
CA GLY A 139 7.99 2.58 8.30
C GLY A 139 9.41 2.26 7.82
N ILE A 140 10.07 3.19 7.12
CA ILE A 140 11.38 3.01 6.51
C ILE A 140 12.26 4.23 6.74
N SER A 141 13.58 4.00 6.76
CA SER A 141 14.61 5.05 6.78
C SER A 141 15.43 5.09 5.49
N HIS A 142 16.10 6.20 5.23
CA HIS A 142 17.04 6.30 4.10
C HIS A 142 18.21 5.30 4.21
N GLU A 143 18.67 5.02 5.42
CA GLU A 143 19.72 4.02 5.66
C GLU A 143 19.24 2.63 5.28
N PHE A 144 18.01 2.29 5.69
CA PHE A 144 17.42 1.00 5.39
C PHE A 144 17.19 0.80 3.89
N LEU A 145 16.72 1.83 3.20
CA LEU A 145 16.56 1.80 1.74
C LEU A 145 17.87 1.51 1.01
N ARG A 146 18.97 2.14 1.43
CA ARG A 146 20.30 1.84 0.87
C ARG A 146 20.68 0.38 1.13
N PHE A 147 20.53 -0.06 2.36
CA PHE A 147 20.87 -1.44 2.75
C PHE A 147 20.11 -2.50 1.93
N ILE A 148 18.79 -2.39 1.78
CA ILE A 148 18.00 -3.37 1.02
C ILE A 148 18.33 -3.34 -0.47
N LYS A 149 18.63 -2.16 -1.01
CA LYS A 149 19.08 -1.99 -2.40
C LYS A 149 20.39 -2.75 -2.65
N ASP A 150 21.39 -2.58 -1.77
CA ASP A 150 22.68 -3.28 -1.86
C ASP A 150 22.51 -4.80 -1.78
N LYS A 151 21.53 -5.28 -1.02
CA LYS A 151 21.17 -6.69 -0.90
C LYS A 151 20.29 -7.19 -2.06
N LYS A 152 19.86 -6.33 -2.97
CA LYS A 152 18.96 -6.65 -4.08
C LYS A 152 17.66 -7.31 -3.60
N ILE A 153 17.08 -6.76 -2.51
CA ILE A 153 15.82 -7.19 -1.93
C ILE A 153 14.73 -6.22 -2.38
N HIS A 154 13.62 -6.75 -2.87
CA HIS A 154 12.48 -5.92 -3.26
C HIS A 154 11.78 -5.32 -2.03
N LEU A 155 11.30 -4.11 -2.16
CA LEU A 155 10.44 -3.46 -1.18
C LEU A 155 9.04 -3.33 -1.78
N ILE A 156 8.04 -3.77 -1.04
CA ILE A 156 6.63 -3.49 -1.30
C ILE A 156 6.13 -2.63 -0.15
N GLU A 157 5.41 -1.57 -0.45
CA GLU A 157 4.90 -0.62 0.52
C GLU A 157 3.38 -0.74 0.64
N ASP A 158 2.84 -1.17 1.79
CA ASP A 158 1.44 -0.94 2.12
C ASP A 158 1.30 0.45 2.74
N VAL A 159 0.58 1.33 2.03
CA VAL A 159 0.38 2.74 2.39
C VAL A 159 -1.10 3.03 2.65
N CYS A 160 -1.92 1.99 2.86
CA CYS A 160 -3.37 2.13 3.03
C CYS A 160 -3.75 3.10 4.17
N GLU A 161 -2.97 3.14 5.24
CA GLU A 161 -3.20 4.03 6.38
C GLU A 161 -2.34 5.31 6.38
N SER A 162 -1.59 5.58 5.31
CA SER A 162 -0.56 6.64 5.36
C SER A 162 -0.49 7.47 4.07
N HIS A 163 -1.66 7.77 3.49
CA HIS A 163 -1.75 8.60 2.29
C HIS A 163 -1.09 9.97 2.50
N GLY A 164 -0.06 10.26 1.73
CA GLY A 164 0.63 11.55 1.76
C GLY A 164 1.72 11.68 2.82
N ALA A 165 1.91 10.68 3.70
CA ALA A 165 3.06 10.63 4.60
C ALA A 165 4.38 10.69 3.80
N ARG A 166 5.45 11.14 4.43
CA ARG A 166 6.70 11.43 3.74
C ARG A 166 7.92 10.87 4.49
N LEU A 167 8.94 10.54 3.71
CA LEU A 167 10.30 10.38 4.17
C LEU A 167 11.15 11.46 3.49
N GLY A 168 11.58 12.45 4.25
CA GLY A 168 12.16 13.67 3.69
C GLY A 168 11.17 14.39 2.75
N ASN A 169 11.61 14.72 1.54
CA ASN A 169 10.80 15.45 0.56
C ASN A 169 9.94 14.55 -0.34
N LYS A 170 10.05 13.22 -0.20
CA LYS A 170 9.30 12.26 -1.04
C LYS A 170 8.17 11.60 -0.27
N LYS A 171 7.04 11.38 -0.94
CA LYS A 171 5.94 10.61 -0.36
C LYS A 171 6.33 9.14 -0.20
N ILE A 172 5.93 8.51 0.90
CA ILE A 172 5.97 7.05 1.01
C ILE A 172 5.04 6.45 -0.05
N GLY A 173 5.36 5.23 -0.47
CA GLY A 173 4.76 4.64 -1.68
C GLY A 173 5.52 4.97 -2.98
N THR A 174 6.68 5.66 -2.89
CA THR A 174 7.54 5.97 -4.05
C THR A 174 8.91 5.31 -3.97
N PHE A 175 9.18 4.56 -2.93
CA PHE A 175 10.50 3.98 -2.64
C PHE A 175 10.60 2.51 -3.04
N GLY A 176 9.50 1.77 -2.96
CA GLY A 176 9.44 0.35 -3.28
C GLY A 176 9.30 0.05 -4.77
N LEU A 177 9.36 -1.23 -5.09
CA LEU A 177 9.05 -1.74 -6.43
C LEU A 177 7.58 -1.48 -6.77
N MET A 178 6.71 -1.70 -5.80
CA MET A 178 5.28 -1.41 -5.85
C MET A 178 4.82 -0.80 -4.53
N SER A 179 3.75 -0.03 -4.58
CA SER A 179 3.06 0.46 -3.40
C SER A 179 1.55 0.30 -3.56
N ASN A 180 0.90 -0.03 -2.45
CA ASN A 180 -0.50 -0.38 -2.37
C ASN A 180 -1.26 0.64 -1.50
N PHE A 181 -2.44 1.01 -1.96
CA PHE A 181 -3.30 1.98 -1.30
C PHE A 181 -4.72 1.44 -1.22
N SER A 182 -5.44 1.84 -0.18
CA SER A 182 -6.85 1.55 -0.02
C SER A 182 -7.66 2.84 -0.03
N PHE A 183 -8.78 2.82 -0.72
CA PHE A 183 -9.80 3.86 -0.72
C PHE A 183 -11.08 3.39 -0.05
N TYR A 184 -10.95 2.44 0.88
CA TYR A 184 -12.03 2.01 1.74
C TYR A 184 -12.61 3.21 2.49
N TYR A 185 -13.87 3.13 2.84
CA TYR A 185 -14.61 4.21 3.53
C TYR A 185 -13.93 4.78 4.77
N GLY A 186 -13.19 3.98 5.52
CA GLY A 186 -12.50 4.39 6.75
C GLY A 186 -11.13 5.06 6.56
N HIS A 187 -10.61 5.14 5.34
CA HIS A 187 -9.31 5.74 5.06
C HIS A 187 -9.38 7.25 4.79
N HIS A 188 -8.22 7.89 4.63
CA HIS A 188 -8.08 9.35 4.43
C HIS A 188 -8.81 9.87 3.19
N MET A 189 -8.87 9.05 2.15
CA MET A 189 -9.61 9.32 0.91
C MET A 189 -10.42 8.07 0.58
N THR A 190 -11.66 8.25 0.16
CA THR A 190 -12.51 7.10 -0.16
C THR A 190 -13.14 7.23 -1.56
N THR A 191 -13.25 6.07 -2.21
CA THR A 191 -14.11 5.85 -3.39
C THR A 191 -15.29 4.94 -3.02
N ILE A 192 -15.67 4.90 -1.74
CA ILE A 192 -16.56 3.94 -1.07
C ILE A 192 -15.81 2.63 -0.87
N GLU A 193 -15.46 1.96 -1.94
CA GLU A 193 -14.54 0.83 -2.01
C GLU A 193 -13.53 1.08 -3.13
N GLY A 194 -12.30 0.66 -2.95
CA GLY A 194 -11.26 0.80 -3.95
C GLY A 194 -9.86 0.57 -3.41
N GLY A 195 -8.93 0.42 -4.33
CA GLY A 195 -7.51 0.33 -4.06
C GLY A 195 -6.69 0.81 -5.25
N MET A 196 -5.39 0.93 -5.06
CA MET A 196 -4.45 1.31 -6.12
C MET A 196 -3.14 0.58 -5.94
N ILE A 197 -2.60 0.09 -7.04
CA ILE A 197 -1.21 -0.36 -7.13
C ILE A 197 -0.45 0.70 -7.89
N SER A 198 0.70 1.13 -7.36
CA SER A 198 1.52 2.15 -8.00
C SER A 198 2.97 1.69 -8.13
N THR A 199 3.61 2.02 -9.26
CA THR A 199 4.98 1.60 -9.58
C THR A 199 5.68 2.58 -10.51
N ASN A 200 7.02 2.53 -10.53
CA ASN A 200 7.85 3.20 -11.52
C ASN A 200 8.36 2.24 -12.62
N SER A 201 8.11 0.94 -12.48
CA SER A 201 8.50 -0.06 -13.48
C SER A 201 7.42 -0.18 -14.55
N LYS A 202 7.86 -0.24 -15.82
CA LYS A 202 6.97 -0.50 -16.96
C LYS A 202 6.62 -1.99 -17.10
N GLU A 203 7.45 -2.84 -16.51
CA GLU A 203 7.32 -4.30 -16.61
C GLU A 203 6.30 -4.86 -15.60
N ILE A 204 6.01 -4.07 -14.56
CA ILE A 204 5.00 -4.34 -13.55
C ILE A 204 3.65 -3.77 -14.01
#